data_15e2d6881e725aad1e43e2ccfc9f8b8f
#
_entry.id   15e2d6881e725aad1e43e2ccfc9f8b8f
#
_cell.length_a   1.000
_cell.length_b   1.000
_cell.length_c   1.000
_cell.angle_alpha   90.00
_cell.angle_beta   90.00
_cell.angle_gamma   90.00
#
_symmetry.space_group_name_H-M   'P 1'
#
loop_
_entity.id
_entity.type
_entity.pdbx_description
1 polymer ?
#
loop_
_entity_poly.entity_id
_entity_poly.type
_entity_poly.pdbx_seq_one_letter_code
_entity_poly.pdbx_strand_id
1 'polypeptide(L)'
;MVDFTFAHREEGFDKHIEQSIRGYSDLIQDVISLSRHFIEDNTNVVDIGCSTGKMTKALIDYNLDHCNNTKYIGLEIAEGFQGDLQKRKEEINKYYRNVWFEDSDARWYEYEDCSLITSIFTLQFMPKSDREKLIKDIYDGLMCGGAY
;
A
#
# COMPACT_ATOMS: atom_id res chain seq x y z
N MET A 1 -1.28 29.32 0.07
CA MET A 1 -1.19 27.88 -0.26
C MET A 1 -1.57 27.15 1.02
N VAL A 2 -2.70 26.46 1.04
CA VAL A 2 -3.08 25.69 2.23
C VAL A 2 -2.19 24.46 2.22
N ASP A 3 -1.26 24.35 3.16
CA ASP A 3 -0.49 23.12 3.38
C ASP A 3 -1.48 22.02 3.73
N PHE A 4 -1.71 21.15 2.76
CA PHE A 4 -2.54 19.98 2.95
C PHE A 4 -1.71 18.94 3.71
N THR A 5 -1.85 18.96 5.04
CA THR A 5 -1.22 17.96 5.89
C THR A 5 -2.24 16.97 6.41
N PHE A 6 -1.92 15.68 6.37
CA PHE A 6 -2.73 14.63 6.99
C PHE A 6 -2.55 14.55 8.52
N ALA A 7 -1.66 15.37 9.09
CA ALA A 7 -1.25 15.32 10.50
C ALA A 7 -2.37 15.53 11.54
N HIS A 8 -3.60 15.86 11.14
CA HIS A 8 -4.72 16.12 12.04
C HIS A 8 -6.03 15.41 11.65
N ARG A 9 -5.99 14.42 10.75
CA ARG A 9 -7.21 13.74 10.23
C ARG A 9 -7.21 12.22 10.43
N GLU A 10 -6.42 11.72 11.33
CA GLU A 10 -6.19 10.29 11.52
C GLU A 10 -7.40 9.58 12.13
N GLU A 11 -8.07 10.23 13.07
CA GLU A 11 -9.23 9.66 13.73
C GLU A 11 -10.39 9.55 12.73
N GLY A 12 -10.72 8.33 12.32
CA GLY A 12 -11.77 8.04 11.35
C GLY A 12 -11.39 8.24 9.88
N PHE A 13 -10.09 8.26 9.54
CA PHE A 13 -9.60 8.44 8.17
C PHE A 13 -10.25 7.48 7.16
N ASP A 14 -10.31 6.19 7.47
CA ASP A 14 -10.91 5.20 6.57
C ASP A 14 -12.36 5.51 6.24
N LYS A 15 -13.14 5.88 7.26
CA LYS A 15 -14.54 6.26 7.07
C LYS A 15 -14.66 7.58 6.28
N HIS A 16 -13.77 8.53 6.55
CA HIS A 16 -13.76 9.82 5.85
C HIS A 16 -13.48 9.63 4.36
N ILE A 17 -12.48 8.84 3.97
CA ILE A 17 -12.13 8.63 2.56
C ILE A 17 -13.21 7.87 1.81
N GLU A 18 -13.84 6.87 2.44
CA GLU A 18 -14.97 6.13 1.88
C GLU A 18 -16.18 7.04 1.57
N GLN A 19 -16.41 8.04 2.41
CA GLN A 19 -17.48 9.02 2.22
C GLN A 19 -17.12 10.14 1.24
N SER A 20 -15.85 10.45 1.10
CA SER A 20 -15.37 11.58 0.29
C SER A 20 -15.15 11.24 -1.17
N ILE A 21 -14.86 9.97 -1.48
CA ILE A 21 -14.57 9.51 -2.84
C ILE A 21 -15.65 8.53 -3.27
N ARG A 22 -16.45 8.93 -4.26
CA ARG A 22 -17.49 8.07 -4.83
C ARG A 22 -16.86 6.81 -5.44
N GLY A 23 -17.37 5.64 -5.07
CA GLY A 23 -16.91 4.35 -5.59
C GLY A 23 -15.57 3.89 -5.00
N TYR A 24 -15.09 4.53 -3.94
CA TYR A 24 -13.81 4.15 -3.30
C TYR A 24 -13.82 2.68 -2.85
N SER A 25 -14.87 2.26 -2.16
CA SER A 25 -14.97 0.87 -1.67
C SER A 25 -15.02 -0.14 -2.81
N ASP A 26 -15.73 0.17 -3.90
CA ASP A 26 -15.78 -0.70 -5.08
C ASP A 26 -14.42 -0.81 -5.75
N LEU A 27 -13.70 0.32 -5.91
CA LEU A 27 -12.34 0.32 -6.45
C LEU A 27 -11.40 -0.55 -5.61
N ILE A 28 -11.44 -0.42 -4.28
CA ILE A 28 -10.60 -1.22 -3.39
C ILE A 28 -10.92 -2.72 -3.52
N GLN A 29 -12.20 -3.08 -3.59
CA GLN A 29 -12.62 -4.46 -3.79
C GLN A 29 -12.16 -5.02 -5.14
N ASP A 30 -12.23 -4.24 -6.20
CA ASP A 30 -11.72 -4.63 -7.52
C ASP A 30 -10.21 -4.89 -7.48
N VAL A 31 -9.43 -3.99 -6.87
CA VAL A 31 -7.98 -4.16 -6.73
C VAL A 31 -7.65 -5.42 -5.91
N ILE A 32 -8.35 -5.64 -4.78
CA ILE A 32 -8.16 -6.83 -3.95
C ILE A 32 -8.49 -8.09 -4.76
N SER A 33 -9.60 -8.11 -5.48
CA SER A 33 -10.02 -9.26 -6.29
C SER A 33 -9.03 -9.57 -7.42
N LEU A 34 -8.52 -8.54 -8.09
CA LEU A 34 -7.52 -8.67 -9.15
C LEU A 34 -6.15 -9.11 -8.61
N SER A 35 -5.81 -8.78 -7.37
CA SER A 35 -4.51 -9.06 -6.77
C SER A 35 -4.13 -10.55 -6.83
N ARG A 36 -5.11 -11.44 -6.75
CA ARG A 36 -4.92 -12.90 -6.80
C ARG A 36 -4.31 -13.40 -8.12
N HIS A 37 -4.42 -12.60 -9.18
CA HIS A 37 -3.83 -12.94 -10.49
C HIS A 37 -2.36 -12.56 -10.60
N PHE A 38 -1.86 -11.75 -9.67
CA PHE A 38 -0.51 -11.19 -9.73
C PHE A 38 0.38 -11.60 -8.56
N ILE A 39 -0.19 -11.70 -7.34
CA ILE A 39 0.59 -12.02 -6.14
C ILE A 39 1.08 -13.46 -6.21
N GLU A 40 2.39 -13.62 -5.99
CA GLU A 40 3.09 -14.90 -5.98
C GLU A 40 3.92 -15.09 -4.71
N ASP A 41 4.16 -16.33 -4.32
CA ASP A 41 5.07 -16.67 -3.22
C ASP A 41 6.51 -16.26 -3.52
N ASN A 42 7.25 -15.91 -2.48
CA ASN A 42 8.64 -15.46 -2.53
C ASN A 42 8.84 -14.14 -3.31
N THR A 43 7.79 -13.34 -3.40
CA THR A 43 7.82 -12.00 -4.02
C THR A 43 7.47 -10.91 -3.01
N ASN A 44 7.65 -9.66 -3.43
CA ASN A 44 7.23 -8.50 -2.66
C ASN A 44 5.91 -7.94 -3.19
N VAL A 45 5.05 -7.51 -2.28
CA VAL A 45 3.87 -6.68 -2.55
C VAL A 45 4.06 -5.36 -1.83
N VAL A 46 4.05 -4.25 -2.57
CA VAL A 46 4.28 -2.92 -2.02
C VAL A 46 3.03 -2.06 -2.14
N ASP A 47 2.58 -1.49 -1.02
CA ASP A 47 1.44 -0.57 -0.94
C ASP A 47 1.95 0.84 -0.64
N ILE A 48 1.99 1.70 -1.66
CA ILE A 48 2.52 3.06 -1.61
C ILE A 48 1.46 4.00 -1.04
N GLY A 49 1.78 4.67 0.07
CA GLY A 49 0.84 5.52 0.79
C GLY A 49 -0.23 4.68 1.48
N CYS A 50 0.19 3.69 2.25
CA CYS A 50 -0.69 2.69 2.84
C CYS A 50 -1.61 3.23 3.95
N SER A 51 -1.42 4.46 4.41
CA SER A 51 -2.22 5.16 5.43
C SER A 51 -2.41 4.33 6.71
N THR A 52 -3.61 3.82 6.97
CA THR A 52 -3.91 2.96 8.14
C THR A 52 -3.53 1.50 7.95
N GLY A 53 -2.96 1.13 6.80
CA GLY A 53 -2.63 -0.27 6.44
C GLY A 53 -3.85 -1.15 6.16
N LYS A 54 -5.04 -0.56 6.00
CA LYS A 54 -6.29 -1.31 5.76
C LYS A 54 -6.23 -2.11 4.47
N MET A 55 -5.76 -1.50 3.37
CA MET A 55 -5.62 -2.17 2.09
C MET A 55 -4.55 -3.27 2.14
N THR A 56 -3.39 -2.99 2.72
CA THR A 56 -2.32 -3.99 2.91
C THR A 56 -2.85 -5.22 3.64
N LYS A 57 -3.61 -5.03 4.74
CA LYS A 57 -4.25 -6.14 5.46
C LYS A 57 -5.24 -6.91 4.59
N ALA A 58 -6.08 -6.21 3.84
CA ALA A 58 -7.07 -6.84 2.97
C ALA A 58 -6.44 -7.67 1.85
N LEU A 59 -5.31 -7.21 1.28
CA LEU A 59 -4.51 -7.98 0.32
C LEU A 59 -3.96 -9.27 0.94
N ILE A 60 -3.45 -9.21 2.18
CA ILE A 60 -2.98 -10.39 2.92
C ILE A 60 -4.14 -11.36 3.13
N ASP A 61 -5.24 -10.89 3.72
CA ASP A 61 -6.39 -11.74 4.07
C ASP A 61 -6.96 -12.46 2.86
N TYR A 62 -7.06 -11.77 1.71
CA TYR A 62 -7.63 -12.31 0.49
C TYR A 62 -6.72 -13.35 -0.20
N ASN A 63 -5.40 -13.21 -0.05
CA ASN A 63 -4.44 -14.08 -0.72
C ASN A 63 -3.84 -15.16 0.18
N LEU A 64 -4.18 -15.22 1.45
CA LEU A 64 -3.56 -16.09 2.45
C LEU A 64 -3.66 -17.59 2.10
N ASP A 65 -4.74 -18.01 1.47
CA ASP A 65 -4.95 -19.39 1.01
C ASP A 65 -4.25 -19.70 -0.31
N HIS A 66 -3.81 -18.66 -1.02
CA HIS A 66 -3.15 -18.76 -2.33
C HIS A 66 -1.63 -18.63 -2.21
N CYS A 67 -1.15 -17.61 -1.44
CA CYS A 67 0.26 -17.33 -1.25
C CYS A 67 0.53 -17.07 0.23
N ASN A 68 1.34 -17.90 0.87
CA ASN A 68 1.63 -17.80 2.30
C ASN A 68 3.06 -17.38 2.63
N ASN A 69 3.89 -17.16 1.63
CA ASN A 69 5.30 -16.73 1.77
C ASN A 69 5.63 -15.47 0.94
N THR A 70 4.66 -14.58 0.78
CA THR A 70 4.82 -13.28 0.13
C THR A 70 5.19 -12.23 1.18
N LYS A 71 6.07 -11.30 0.85
CA LYS A 71 6.42 -10.17 1.72
C LYS A 71 5.54 -8.97 1.40
N TYR A 72 4.76 -8.49 2.36
CA TYR A 72 3.94 -7.29 2.22
C TYR A 72 4.60 -6.09 2.88
N ILE A 73 4.74 -4.99 2.15
CA ILE A 73 5.38 -3.76 2.60
C ILE A 73 4.43 -2.58 2.36
N GLY A 74 4.00 -1.93 3.44
CA GLY A 74 3.28 -0.66 3.37
C GLY A 74 4.24 0.50 3.59
N LEU A 75 4.30 1.44 2.65
CA LEU A 75 5.11 2.67 2.75
C LEU A 75 4.21 3.85 3.14
N GLU A 76 4.55 4.54 4.23
CA GLU A 76 3.81 5.71 4.68
C GLU A 76 4.74 6.70 5.37
N ILE A 77 4.75 7.96 4.92
CA ILE A 77 5.58 9.03 5.47
C ILE A 77 4.84 9.95 6.46
N ALA A 78 3.52 9.88 6.51
CA ALA A 78 2.74 10.71 7.42
C ALA A 78 2.79 10.15 8.84
N GLU A 79 3.41 10.90 9.75
CA GLU A 79 3.59 10.49 11.16
C GLU A 79 2.29 10.09 11.84
N GLY A 80 1.19 10.72 11.45
CA GLY A 80 -0.09 10.51 12.05
C GLY A 80 -0.68 9.11 11.89
N PHE A 81 -0.23 8.34 10.93
CA PHE A 81 -0.67 6.97 10.74
C PHE A 81 0.15 5.93 11.51
N GLN A 82 1.28 6.32 12.10
CA GLN A 82 2.20 5.36 12.74
C GLN A 82 1.53 4.54 13.87
N GLY A 83 0.66 5.18 14.66
CA GLY A 83 -0.10 4.49 15.71
C GLY A 83 -1.08 3.45 15.17
N ASP A 84 -1.76 3.76 14.07
CA ASP A 84 -2.67 2.83 13.39
C ASP A 84 -1.91 1.69 12.73
N LEU A 85 -0.79 1.99 12.09
CA LEU A 85 0.07 1.00 11.45
C LEU A 85 0.67 0.02 12.47
N GLN A 86 1.08 0.50 13.63
CA GLN A 86 1.56 -0.37 14.71
C GLN A 86 0.47 -1.35 15.16
N LYS A 87 -0.74 -0.86 15.43
CA LYS A 87 -1.90 -1.70 15.78
C LYS A 87 -2.24 -2.70 14.68
N ARG A 88 -2.20 -2.24 13.42
CA ARG A 88 -2.47 -3.07 12.25
C ARG A 88 -1.44 -4.21 12.13
N LYS A 89 -0.18 -3.90 12.33
CA LYS A 89 0.90 -4.90 12.34
C LYS A 89 0.72 -5.93 13.44
N GLU A 90 0.36 -5.51 14.64
CA GLU A 90 0.09 -6.41 15.76
C GLU A 90 -1.11 -7.33 15.48
N GLU A 91 -2.16 -6.81 14.84
CA GLU A 91 -3.33 -7.58 14.41
C GLU A 91 -2.93 -8.65 13.37
N ILE A 92 -2.22 -8.27 12.32
CA ILE A 92 -1.79 -9.17 11.24
C ILE A 92 -0.81 -10.23 11.80
N ASN A 93 0.12 -9.85 12.65
CA ASN A 93 1.14 -10.73 13.19
C ASN A 93 0.60 -11.90 14.03
N LYS A 94 -0.69 -11.90 14.36
CA LYS A 94 -1.35 -13.05 15.02
C LYS A 94 -1.45 -14.26 14.08
N TYR A 95 -1.46 -14.05 12.76
CA TYR A 95 -1.65 -15.10 11.77
C TYR A 95 -0.71 -15.02 10.54
N TYR A 96 -0.07 -13.85 10.30
CA TYR A 96 0.86 -13.65 9.20
C TYR A 96 2.07 -12.83 9.62
N ARG A 97 3.29 -13.33 9.35
CA ARG A 97 4.53 -12.73 9.87
C ARG A 97 5.28 -11.86 8.86
N ASN A 98 5.03 -12.08 7.57
CA ASN A 98 5.77 -11.42 6.48
C ASN A 98 5.17 -10.06 6.10
N VAL A 99 4.96 -9.18 7.09
CA VAL A 99 4.42 -7.83 6.90
C VAL A 99 5.29 -6.76 7.56
N TRP A 100 5.55 -5.69 6.82
CA TRP A 100 6.29 -4.50 7.29
C TRP A 100 5.50 -3.24 6.95
N PHE A 101 5.50 -2.29 7.88
CA PHE A 101 5.09 -0.92 7.63
C PHE A 101 6.31 -0.04 7.87
N GLU A 102 6.72 0.70 6.84
CA GLU A 102 7.95 1.47 6.83
C GLU A 102 7.63 2.97 6.73
N ASP A 103 8.24 3.76 7.62
CA ASP A 103 8.30 5.22 7.48
C ASP A 103 9.32 5.53 6.37
N SER A 104 8.86 5.45 5.14
CA SER A 104 9.71 5.55 3.95
C SER A 104 9.01 6.27 2.82
N ASP A 105 9.75 7.15 2.18
CA ASP A 105 9.28 7.85 0.98
C ASP A 105 9.42 6.94 -0.24
N ALA A 106 8.28 6.67 -0.88
CA ALA A 106 8.22 5.81 -2.07
C ALA A 106 9.16 6.24 -3.22
N ARG A 107 9.53 7.53 -3.28
CA ARG A 107 10.45 8.07 -4.30
C ARG A 107 11.89 7.59 -4.14
N TRP A 108 12.24 7.09 -2.96
CA TRP A 108 13.58 6.65 -2.60
C TRP A 108 13.63 5.18 -2.17
N TYR A 109 12.47 4.49 -2.25
CA TYR A 109 12.37 3.08 -1.96
C TYR A 109 12.96 2.24 -3.11
N GLU A 110 13.68 1.19 -2.76
CA GLU A 110 14.23 0.24 -3.73
C GLU A 110 13.22 -0.88 -3.99
N TYR A 111 12.58 -0.84 -5.16
CA TYR A 111 11.61 -1.85 -5.58
C TYR A 111 12.34 -3.03 -6.20
N GLU A 112 12.14 -4.23 -5.67
CA GLU A 112 12.75 -5.46 -6.14
C GLU A 112 11.76 -6.63 -6.07
N ASP A 113 11.79 -7.50 -7.06
CA ASP A 113 11.01 -8.74 -7.12
C ASP A 113 9.52 -8.55 -6.75
N CYS A 114 8.93 -7.42 -7.17
CA CYS A 114 7.57 -7.10 -6.85
C CYS A 114 6.59 -7.80 -7.80
N SER A 115 5.67 -8.58 -7.25
CA SER A 115 4.55 -9.16 -8.01
C SER A 115 3.36 -8.21 -8.11
N LEU A 116 3.18 -7.35 -7.10
CA LEU A 116 2.16 -6.30 -7.10
C LEU A 116 2.68 -5.04 -6.40
N ILE A 117 2.46 -3.90 -7.03
CA ILE A 117 2.65 -2.59 -6.39
C ILE A 117 1.33 -1.83 -6.50
N THR A 118 0.87 -1.23 -5.43
CA THR A 118 -0.35 -0.40 -5.40
C THR A 118 -0.04 1.03 -4.99
N SER A 119 -0.75 1.98 -5.58
CA SER A 119 -0.68 3.40 -5.22
C SER A 119 -2.04 4.04 -5.44
N ILE A 120 -2.90 3.98 -4.43
CA ILE A 120 -4.28 4.43 -4.53
C ILE A 120 -4.41 5.85 -3.98
N PHE A 121 -4.72 6.80 -4.86
CA PHE A 121 -4.85 8.23 -4.52
C PHE A 121 -3.62 8.84 -3.81
N THR A 122 -2.42 8.39 -4.14
CA THR A 122 -1.16 8.84 -3.51
C THR A 122 -0.33 9.74 -4.43
N LEU A 123 -0.21 9.39 -5.72
CA LEU A 123 0.67 10.10 -6.66
C LEU A 123 0.35 11.59 -6.80
N GLN A 124 -0.90 12.02 -6.62
CA GLN A 124 -1.28 13.42 -6.72
C GLN A 124 -0.59 14.33 -5.70
N PHE A 125 -0.14 13.78 -4.57
CA PHE A 125 0.57 14.51 -3.52
C PHE A 125 2.08 14.63 -3.78
N MET A 126 2.60 13.93 -4.77
CA MET A 126 4.01 13.97 -5.14
C MET A 126 4.27 15.09 -6.17
N PRO A 127 5.44 15.76 -6.13
CA PRO A 127 5.85 16.69 -7.17
C PRO A 127 5.81 16.03 -8.55
N LYS A 128 5.35 16.77 -9.57
CA LYS A 128 5.27 16.23 -10.94
C LYS A 128 6.63 15.78 -11.46
N SER A 129 7.70 16.49 -11.10
CA SER A 129 9.08 16.15 -11.47
C SER A 129 9.52 14.75 -11.02
N ASP A 130 8.94 14.25 -9.92
CA ASP A 130 9.39 13.00 -9.31
C ASP A 130 8.58 11.79 -9.79
N ARG A 131 7.37 12.05 -10.36
CA ARG A 131 6.43 10.98 -10.74
C ARG A 131 6.97 10.08 -11.86
N GLU A 132 7.63 10.67 -12.86
CA GLU A 132 8.20 9.92 -13.99
C GLU A 132 9.29 8.96 -13.51
N LYS A 133 10.20 9.45 -12.67
CA LYS A 133 11.23 8.61 -12.06
C LYS A 133 10.61 7.49 -11.22
N LEU A 134 9.65 7.83 -10.36
CA LEU A 134 8.98 6.83 -9.52
C LEU A 134 8.30 5.74 -10.35
N ILE A 135 7.57 6.10 -11.40
CA ILE A 135 6.93 5.11 -12.30
C ILE A 135 7.97 4.23 -12.98
N LYS A 136 9.12 4.80 -13.36
CA LYS A 136 10.22 4.01 -13.91
C LYS A 136 10.80 3.04 -12.88
N ASP A 137 11.06 3.51 -11.65
CA ASP A 137 11.59 2.67 -10.57
C ASP A 137 10.62 1.54 -10.22
N ILE A 138 9.30 1.83 -10.18
CA ILE A 138 8.24 0.83 -10.02
C ILE A 138 8.29 -0.21 -11.14
N TYR A 139 8.35 0.24 -12.40
CA TYR A 139 8.41 -0.66 -13.55
C TYR A 139 9.64 -1.57 -13.52
N ASP A 140 10.81 -1.00 -13.19
CA ASP A 140 12.06 -1.74 -13.10
C ASP A 140 12.06 -2.75 -11.93
N GLY A 141 11.30 -2.49 -10.87
CA GLY A 141 11.17 -3.36 -9.70
C GLY A 141 10.11 -4.46 -9.83
N LEU A 142 9.23 -4.37 -10.85
CA LEU A 142 8.24 -5.41 -11.11
C LEU A 142 8.90 -6.64 -11.74
N MET A 143 8.54 -7.82 -11.23
CA MET A 143 8.89 -9.07 -11.88
C MET A 143 8.10 -9.25 -13.20
N CYS A 144 8.53 -10.19 -14.05
CA CYS A 144 7.77 -10.55 -15.25
C CYS A 144 6.38 -11.06 -14.87
N GLY A 145 5.34 -10.42 -15.39
CA GLY A 145 3.95 -10.72 -15.04
C GLY A 145 3.42 -9.96 -13.83
N GLY A 146 4.26 -9.16 -13.16
CA GLY A 146 3.84 -8.28 -12.07
C GLY A 146 2.96 -7.11 -12.56
N ALA A 147 2.24 -6.48 -11.64
CA ALA A 147 1.31 -5.38 -11.93
C ALA A 147 1.52 -4.16 -11.03
N TYR A 148 1.20 -2.98 -11.59
CA TYR A 148 1.05 -1.72 -10.88
C TYR A 148 -0.31 -1.10 -11.18
#